data_e85c174df22728b5071971215fc3ef67
#
_entry.id   e85c174df22728b5071971215fc3ef67
#
_cell.length_a   1.000
_cell.length_b   1.000
_cell.length_c   1.000
_cell.angle_alpha   90.00
_cell.angle_beta   90.00
_cell.angle_gamma   90.00
#
_symmetry.space_group_name_H-M   'P 1'
#
loop_
_entity.id
_entity.type
_entity.pdbx_description
1 polymer ?
#
loop_
_entity_poly.entity_id
_entity_poly.type
_entity_poly.pdbx_seq_one_letter_code
_entity_poly.pdbx_strand_id
1 'polypeptide(L)'
;MVRKLVDKDRRRLKRKVHVRKRISGTAERPRMTVFKSNRSLSIQIVDDTKGHTLASASTLEKDLRGIKATVAGAGQLGELMGKRLLEKNIKTVVFDRNGYLYHGLVKAMADGARKAGVQF
;
A
#
# COMPACT_ATOMS: atom_id res chain seq x y z
N MET A 1 7.54 -18.24 25.06
CA MET A 1 6.23 -17.71 25.48
C MET A 1 5.61 -16.92 24.36
N VAL A 2 4.41 -17.32 23.93
CA VAL A 2 3.73 -16.63 22.82
C VAL A 2 3.06 -15.35 23.34
N ARG A 3 3.43 -14.21 22.76
CA ARG A 3 2.81 -12.94 23.11
C ARG A 3 1.42 -12.85 22.52
N LYS A 4 0.41 -12.59 23.34
CA LYS A 4 -0.95 -12.36 22.86
C LYS A 4 -1.01 -11.05 22.10
N LEU A 5 -1.66 -11.05 20.93
CA LEU A 5 -1.95 -9.84 20.19
C LEU A 5 -3.03 -9.04 20.94
N VAL A 6 -2.89 -7.72 20.96
CA VAL A 6 -3.95 -6.84 21.45
C VAL A 6 -5.17 -6.91 20.54
N ASP A 7 -6.36 -6.62 21.06
CA ASP A 7 -7.62 -6.75 20.31
C ASP A 7 -7.63 -5.95 19.00
N LYS A 8 -7.04 -4.77 19.01
CA LYS A 8 -6.90 -3.94 17.81
C LYS A 8 -6.16 -4.68 16.70
N ASP A 9 -5.05 -5.33 17.02
CA ASP A 9 -4.24 -6.06 16.06
C ASP A 9 -4.94 -7.32 15.56
N ARG A 10 -5.66 -8.02 16.43
CA ARG A 10 -6.46 -9.19 16.03
C ARG A 10 -7.55 -8.80 15.03
N ARG A 11 -8.26 -7.70 15.29
CA ARG A 11 -9.31 -7.21 14.41
C ARG A 11 -8.74 -6.82 13.05
N ARG A 12 -7.58 -6.18 13.03
CA ARG A 12 -6.89 -5.83 11.80
C ARG A 12 -6.50 -7.07 11.01
N LEU A 13 -5.93 -8.09 11.67
CA LEU A 13 -5.57 -9.35 11.01
C LEU A 13 -6.77 -10.03 10.38
N LYS A 14 -7.91 -10.06 11.06
CA LYS A 14 -9.15 -10.63 10.51
C LYS A 14 -9.60 -9.87 9.26
N ARG A 15 -9.56 -8.53 9.28
CA ARG A 15 -9.90 -7.71 8.11
C ARG A 15 -8.95 -7.96 6.96
N LYS A 16 -7.65 -8.04 7.24
CA LYS A 16 -6.60 -8.34 6.25
C LYS A 16 -6.85 -9.67 5.55
N VAL A 17 -7.11 -10.73 6.31
CA VAL A 17 -7.40 -12.06 5.78
C VAL A 17 -8.67 -12.03 4.93
N HIS A 18 -9.72 -11.37 5.40
CA HIS A 18 -10.99 -11.26 4.69
C HIS A 18 -10.82 -10.58 3.33
N VAL A 19 -10.10 -9.47 3.29
CA VAL A 19 -9.82 -8.72 2.04
C VAL A 19 -9.01 -9.60 1.08
N ARG A 20 -7.96 -10.27 1.54
CA ARG A 20 -7.10 -11.11 0.70
C ARG A 20 -7.77 -12.35 0.15
N LYS A 21 -8.88 -12.80 0.73
CA LYS A 21 -9.69 -13.87 0.14
C LYS A 21 -10.35 -13.44 -1.16
N ARG A 22 -10.59 -12.15 -1.34
CA ARG A 22 -11.30 -11.58 -2.51
C ARG A 22 -10.38 -11.00 -3.55
N ILE A 23 -9.15 -10.62 -3.17
CA ILE A 23 -8.20 -9.98 -4.08
C ILE A 23 -6.89 -10.74 -4.12
N SER A 24 -6.37 -10.87 -5.34
CA SER A 24 -5.06 -11.47 -5.59
C SER A 24 -4.40 -10.71 -6.73
N GLY A 25 -3.11 -10.38 -6.58
CA GLY A 25 -2.36 -9.67 -7.59
C GLY A 25 -1.74 -10.60 -8.61
N THR A 26 -1.72 -10.15 -9.86
CA THR A 26 -1.04 -10.83 -10.97
C THR A 26 0.01 -9.90 -11.56
N ALA A 27 0.82 -10.38 -12.51
CA ALA A 27 1.80 -9.52 -13.19
C ALA A 27 1.12 -8.40 -13.98
N GLU A 28 -0.07 -8.66 -14.55
CA GLU A 28 -0.82 -7.67 -15.33
C GLU A 28 -1.61 -6.70 -14.46
N ARG A 29 -2.08 -7.16 -13.32
CA ARG A 29 -2.84 -6.37 -12.36
C ARG A 29 -2.37 -6.70 -10.94
N PRO A 30 -1.19 -6.19 -10.57
CA PRO A 30 -0.60 -6.53 -9.28
C PRO A 30 -1.37 -5.94 -8.10
N ARG A 31 -1.14 -6.50 -6.94
CA ARG A 31 -1.76 -6.04 -5.69
C ARG A 31 -0.94 -4.91 -5.10
N MET A 32 -1.58 -3.76 -4.92
CA MET A 32 -0.99 -2.60 -4.23
C MET A 32 -1.39 -2.68 -2.76
N THR A 33 -0.42 -2.97 -1.90
CA THR A 33 -0.64 -3.04 -0.46
C THR A 33 0.03 -1.87 0.24
N VAL A 34 -0.65 -1.31 1.24
CA VAL A 34 -0.17 -0.17 2.00
C VAL A 34 0.17 -0.58 3.43
N PHE A 35 1.11 0.12 4.01
CA PHE A 35 1.53 -0.09 5.39
C PHE A 35 1.74 1.25 6.07
N LYS A 36 1.23 1.40 7.29
CA LYS A 36 1.40 2.63 8.06
C LYS A 36 1.85 2.34 9.48
N SER A 37 2.70 3.22 10.00
CA SER A 37 3.06 3.26 11.40
C SER A 37 3.02 4.71 11.88
N ASN A 38 3.33 4.95 13.14
CA ASN A 38 3.34 6.31 13.68
C ASN A 38 4.35 7.23 13.00
N ARG A 39 5.43 6.66 12.43
CA ARG A 39 6.55 7.43 11.89
C ARG A 39 6.80 7.20 10.42
N SER A 40 6.21 6.18 9.82
CA SER A 40 6.52 5.83 8.43
C SER A 40 5.31 5.32 7.68
N LEU A 41 5.37 5.47 6.36
CA LEU A 41 4.38 4.96 5.42
C LEU A 41 5.14 4.15 4.36
N SER A 42 4.54 3.08 3.87
CA SER A 42 5.11 2.34 2.75
C SER A 42 4.02 1.76 1.87
N ILE A 43 4.38 1.53 0.60
CA ILE A 43 3.51 0.92 -0.40
C ILE A 43 4.33 -0.12 -1.12
N GLN A 44 3.76 -1.32 -1.32
CA GLN A 44 4.37 -2.39 -2.08
C GLN A 44 3.42 -2.84 -3.19
N ILE A 45 4.00 -3.17 -4.33
CA ILE A 45 3.28 -3.70 -5.48
C ILE A 45 3.72 -5.14 -5.66
N VAL A 46 2.80 -6.07 -5.48
CA VAL A 46 3.10 -7.51 -5.38
C VAL A 46 2.39 -8.31 -6.46
N ASP A 47 3.15 -9.20 -7.10
CA ASP A 47 2.62 -10.26 -7.95
C ASP A 47 2.48 -11.52 -7.09
N ASP A 48 1.24 -11.85 -6.70
CA ASP A 48 0.98 -12.99 -5.82
C ASP A 48 1.19 -14.34 -6.51
N THR A 49 1.15 -14.37 -7.83
CA THR A 49 1.39 -15.63 -8.58
C THR A 49 2.83 -16.09 -8.47
N LYS A 50 3.77 -15.15 -8.31
CA LYS A 50 5.20 -15.44 -8.18
C LYS A 50 5.76 -15.10 -6.79
N GLY A 51 4.94 -14.53 -5.91
CA GLY A 51 5.40 -14.06 -4.61
C GLY A 51 6.48 -12.98 -4.72
N HIS A 52 6.40 -12.12 -5.74
CA HIS A 52 7.45 -11.16 -6.07
C HIS A 52 6.96 -9.72 -5.94
N THR A 53 7.77 -8.87 -5.29
CA THR A 53 7.50 -7.43 -5.19
C THR A 53 8.03 -6.74 -6.43
N LEU A 54 7.13 -6.16 -7.23
CA LEU A 54 7.48 -5.50 -8.49
C LEU A 54 7.98 -4.07 -8.30
N ALA A 55 7.45 -3.38 -7.32
CA ALA A 55 7.84 -2.01 -7.01
C ALA A 55 7.52 -1.72 -5.55
N SER A 56 8.20 -0.74 -4.98
CA SER A 56 7.94 -0.29 -3.61
C SER A 56 8.26 1.19 -3.45
N ALA A 57 7.67 1.81 -2.45
CA ALA A 57 8.01 3.17 -2.01
C ALA A 57 7.84 3.24 -0.49
N SER A 58 8.75 3.92 0.19
CA SER A 58 8.68 4.07 1.65
C SER A 58 9.25 5.42 2.05
N THR A 59 8.66 6.03 3.07
CA THR A 59 9.20 7.26 3.67
C THR A 59 10.55 7.02 4.36
N LEU A 60 10.95 5.75 4.55
CA LEU A 60 12.26 5.39 5.08
C LEU A 60 13.36 5.46 4.03
N GLU A 61 13.03 5.54 2.75
CA GLU A 61 14.03 5.70 1.69
C GLU A 61 14.75 7.04 1.86
N LYS A 62 16.05 7.02 1.60
CA LYS A 62 16.91 8.19 1.79
C LYS A 62 16.41 9.44 1.05
N ASP A 63 15.93 9.26 -0.17
CA ASP A 63 15.46 10.36 -1.02
C ASP A 63 14.05 10.84 -0.62
N LEU A 64 13.33 10.10 0.22
CA LEU A 64 11.94 10.37 0.60
C LEU A 64 11.78 10.81 2.06
N ARG A 65 12.87 11.10 2.75
CA ARG A 65 12.82 11.49 4.17
C ARG A 65 12.04 12.78 4.45
N GLY A 66 11.87 13.62 3.44
CA GLY A 66 11.05 14.82 3.55
C GLY A 66 9.55 14.57 3.57
N ILE A 67 9.13 13.36 3.18
CA ILE A 67 7.71 12.96 3.20
C ILE A 67 7.36 12.47 4.59
N LYS A 68 6.41 13.13 5.24
CA LYS A 68 5.98 12.82 6.60
C LYS A 68 4.82 11.83 6.58
N ALA A 69 4.62 11.12 7.71
CA ALA A 69 3.49 10.20 7.90
C ALA A 69 2.20 10.98 8.22
N THR A 70 1.81 11.88 7.34
CA THR A 70 0.61 12.71 7.42
C THR A 70 -0.26 12.47 6.18
N VAL A 71 -1.49 12.98 6.19
CA VAL A 71 -2.38 12.86 5.02
C VAL A 71 -1.74 13.47 3.77
N ALA A 72 -1.13 14.65 3.90
CA ALA A 72 -0.41 15.28 2.79
C ALA A 72 0.78 14.43 2.32
N GLY A 73 1.56 13.89 3.25
CA GLY A 73 2.70 13.01 2.94
C GLY A 73 2.25 11.70 2.31
N ALA A 74 1.14 11.14 2.78
CA ALA A 74 0.56 9.92 2.22
C ALA A 74 0.15 10.14 0.74
N GLY A 75 -0.45 11.29 0.44
CA GLY A 75 -0.81 11.65 -0.93
C GLY A 75 0.43 11.78 -1.82
N GLN A 76 1.49 12.40 -1.32
CA GLN A 76 2.77 12.53 -2.04
C GLN A 76 3.40 11.16 -2.32
N LEU A 77 3.40 10.27 -1.33
CA LEU A 77 3.94 8.92 -1.48
C LEU A 77 3.15 8.12 -2.50
N GLY A 78 1.82 8.19 -2.45
CA GLY A 78 0.94 7.54 -3.42
C GLY A 78 1.17 8.03 -4.84
N GLU A 79 1.31 9.33 -5.01
CA GLU A 79 1.59 9.94 -6.31
C GLU A 79 2.95 9.49 -6.86
N LEU A 80 3.99 9.44 -6.00
CA LEU A 80 5.29 8.92 -6.36
C LEU A 80 5.22 7.45 -6.77
N MET A 81 4.48 6.64 -6.01
CA MET A 81 4.28 5.23 -6.35
C MET A 81 3.59 5.07 -7.70
N GLY A 82 2.57 5.88 -7.96
CA GLY A 82 1.88 5.90 -9.25
C GLY A 82 2.84 6.20 -10.41
N LYS A 83 3.71 7.17 -10.24
CA LYS A 83 4.74 7.48 -11.25
C LYS A 83 5.69 6.33 -11.48
N ARG A 84 6.16 5.69 -10.41
CA ARG A 84 7.03 4.49 -10.50
C ARG A 84 6.35 3.34 -11.24
N LEU A 85 5.05 3.15 -11.01
CA LEU A 85 4.27 2.13 -11.71
C LEU A 85 4.16 2.42 -13.21
N LEU A 86 3.84 3.66 -13.57
CA LEU A 86 3.72 4.05 -14.98
C LEU A 86 5.04 3.90 -15.73
N GLU A 87 6.17 4.20 -15.09
CA GLU A 87 7.50 3.97 -15.66
C GLU A 87 7.77 2.50 -15.96
N LYS A 88 7.13 1.58 -15.22
CA LYS A 88 7.23 0.13 -15.42
C LYS A 88 6.10 -0.42 -16.30
N ASN A 89 5.31 0.46 -16.91
CA ASN A 89 4.14 0.10 -17.71
C ASN A 89 3.04 -0.65 -16.94
N ILE A 90 2.97 -0.44 -15.65
CA ILE A 90 1.89 -0.99 -14.80
C ILE A 90 0.83 0.11 -14.65
N LYS A 91 -0.30 -0.06 -15.34
CA LYS A 91 -1.37 0.95 -15.38
C LYS A 91 -2.54 0.64 -14.47
N THR A 92 -2.71 -0.62 -14.10
CA THR A 92 -3.82 -1.09 -13.27
C THR A 92 -3.30 -1.90 -12.11
N VAL A 93 -3.94 -1.74 -10.95
CA VAL A 93 -3.61 -2.52 -9.75
C VAL A 93 -4.89 -2.91 -9.03
N VAL A 94 -4.80 -3.90 -8.15
CA VAL A 94 -5.85 -4.21 -7.18
C VAL A 94 -5.41 -3.62 -5.85
N PHE A 95 -6.25 -2.79 -5.24
CA PHE A 95 -5.90 -2.14 -3.98
C PHE A 95 -6.19 -3.05 -2.80
N ASP A 96 -5.16 -3.28 -1.97
CA ASP A 96 -5.25 -4.02 -0.71
C ASP A 96 -4.99 -3.06 0.45
N ARG A 97 -6.03 -2.75 1.22
CA ARG A 97 -5.93 -1.87 2.38
C ARG A 97 -5.17 -2.48 3.56
N ASN A 98 -4.69 -3.71 3.42
CA ASN A 98 -3.88 -4.42 4.43
C ASN A 98 -4.55 -4.48 5.81
N GLY A 99 -5.87 -4.62 5.85
CA GLY A 99 -6.66 -4.69 7.08
C GLY A 99 -6.89 -3.36 7.78
N TYR A 100 -6.31 -2.26 7.28
CA TYR A 100 -6.64 -0.91 7.79
C TYR A 100 -8.01 -0.47 7.29
N LEU A 101 -8.61 0.49 7.97
CA LEU A 101 -9.81 1.14 7.45
C LEU A 101 -9.44 2.03 6.25
N TYR A 102 -10.30 2.06 5.24
CA TYR A 102 -10.09 2.92 4.07
C TYR A 102 -10.43 4.37 4.44
N HIS A 103 -9.52 5.02 5.14
CA HIS A 103 -9.72 6.34 5.70
C HIS A 103 -8.35 7.00 5.96
N GLY A 104 -8.33 8.33 5.99
CA GLY A 104 -7.14 9.10 6.36
C GLY A 104 -5.93 8.76 5.49
N LEU A 105 -4.86 8.26 6.11
CA LEU A 105 -3.59 7.96 5.43
C LEU A 105 -3.74 6.93 4.31
N VAL A 106 -4.51 5.88 4.55
CA VAL A 106 -4.72 4.80 3.56
C VAL A 106 -5.43 5.35 2.32
N LYS A 107 -6.51 6.11 2.53
CA LYS A 107 -7.24 6.75 1.45
C LYS A 107 -6.35 7.75 0.70
N ALA A 108 -5.55 8.53 1.41
CA ALA A 108 -4.66 9.52 0.78
C ALA A 108 -3.62 8.87 -0.13
N MET A 109 -3.05 7.73 0.27
CA MET A 109 -2.12 6.97 -0.56
C MET A 109 -2.80 6.45 -1.84
N ALA A 110 -4.02 5.92 -1.70
CA ALA A 110 -4.80 5.45 -2.85
C ALA A 110 -5.14 6.59 -3.81
N ASP A 111 -5.63 7.70 -3.28
CA ASP A 111 -5.99 8.87 -4.09
C ASP A 111 -4.78 9.47 -4.81
N GLY A 112 -3.62 9.47 -4.16
CA GLY A 112 -2.37 9.92 -4.76
C GLY A 112 -1.96 9.08 -5.97
N ALA A 113 -2.05 7.77 -5.86
CA ALA A 113 -1.76 6.86 -6.97
C ALA A 113 -2.75 7.04 -8.12
N ARG A 114 -4.04 7.22 -7.82
CA ARG A 114 -5.06 7.50 -8.83
C ARG A 114 -4.81 8.82 -9.54
N LYS A 115 -4.39 9.85 -8.80
CA LYS A 115 -4.04 11.16 -9.35
C LYS A 115 -2.88 11.07 -10.33
N ALA A 116 -1.92 10.19 -10.09
CA ALA A 116 -0.80 9.96 -10.99
C ALA A 116 -1.19 9.21 -12.27
N GLY A 117 -2.36 8.57 -12.30
CA GLY A 117 -2.89 7.91 -13.49
C GLY A 117 -3.06 6.40 -13.36
N VAL A 118 -2.79 5.82 -12.21
CA VAL A 118 -3.00 4.38 -11.98
C VAL A 118 -4.49 4.12 -11.78
N GLN A 119 -5.00 3.06 -12.38
CA GLN A 119 -6.42 2.70 -12.33
C GLN A 119 -6.68 1.56 -11.34
N PHE A 120 -7.64 1.80 -10.48
CA PHE A 120 -8.14 0.77 -9.57
C PHE A 120 -9.41 1.22 -8.88
#